data_cd8b8ee0b3bb962f1a9cf7c7d8641ea1
#
_entry.id   cd8b8ee0b3bb962f1a9cf7c7d8641ea1
#
_cell.length_a   1.000
_cell.length_b   1.000
_cell.length_c   1.000
_cell.angle_alpha   90.00
_cell.angle_beta   90.00
_cell.angle_gamma   90.00
#
_symmetry.space_group_name_H-M   'P 1'
#
loop_
_entity.id
_entity.type
_entity.pdbx_description
1 polymer ?
#
loop_
_entity_poly.entity_id
_entity_poly.type
_entity_poly.pdbx_seq_one_letter_code
_entity_poly.pdbx_strand_id
1 'polypeptide(L)'
;MPRTSLERFEQRKLTRAKLIDAALQLFSTSGYEHATVDDISQAAGYSKGAYYFHFSTKDDILLELLRVWTEGRSVVLAQGAETDANPRDALHESLANFMSYADAPQWPGVLLEFWAQAVRNPEVSKRLTQAYASWRKTLTDTFATAASAGVMQLQSAEDAAAVALAAHDGYAVQIAIGSPGGKAMTPAELVEALLAPLEAAATSEGRQAAAR
;
A
#
# COMPACT_ATOMS: atom_id res chain seq x y z
N MET A 1 32.52 17.42 23.35
CA MET A 1 32.56 16.03 23.82
C MET A 1 32.30 15.11 22.63
N PRO A 2 33.04 14.02 22.43
CA PRO A 2 32.72 13.06 21.37
C PRO A 2 31.40 12.38 21.67
N ARG A 3 30.56 12.27 20.64
CA ARG A 3 29.25 11.60 20.75
C ARG A 3 29.39 10.14 21.18
N THR A 4 28.52 9.66 22.05
CA THR A 4 28.46 8.26 22.48
C THR A 4 28.15 7.33 21.32
N SER A 5 28.37 6.03 21.49
CA SER A 5 27.98 5.00 20.47
C SER A 5 26.47 5.02 20.19
N LEU A 6 25.64 5.22 21.21
CA LEU A 6 24.19 5.30 21.10
C LEU A 6 23.76 6.54 20.30
N GLU A 7 24.31 7.72 20.62
CA GLU A 7 24.00 8.96 19.89
C GLU A 7 24.40 8.87 18.40
N ARG A 8 25.51 8.20 18.09
CA ARG A 8 25.92 7.95 16.70
C ARG A 8 24.95 7.01 15.97
N PHE A 9 24.45 5.99 16.64
CA PHE A 9 23.46 5.07 16.09
C PHE A 9 22.12 5.77 15.80
N GLU A 10 21.59 6.54 16.76
CA GLU A 10 20.36 7.31 16.58
C GLU A 10 20.51 8.38 15.48
N GLN A 11 21.65 9.06 15.41
CA GLN A 11 21.91 10.02 14.33
C GLN A 11 21.92 9.35 12.95
N ARG A 12 22.46 8.14 12.84
CA ARG A 12 22.45 7.37 11.57
C ARG A 12 21.03 7.02 11.15
N LYS A 13 20.20 6.54 12.08
CA LYS A 13 18.79 6.26 11.81
C LYS A 13 18.04 7.51 11.33
N LEU A 14 18.23 8.63 12.03
CA LEU A 14 17.61 9.89 11.67
C LEU A 14 18.04 10.38 10.29
N THR A 15 19.35 10.31 9.98
CA THR A 15 19.86 10.69 8.66
C THR A 15 19.25 9.83 7.56
N ARG A 16 19.21 8.50 7.78
CA ARG A 16 18.64 7.55 6.83
C ARG A 16 17.13 7.83 6.58
N ALA A 17 16.37 8.06 7.65
CA ALA A 17 14.95 8.40 7.55
C ALA A 17 14.72 9.68 6.73
N LYS A 18 15.47 10.75 7.00
CA LYS A 18 15.36 12.00 6.25
C LYS A 18 15.72 11.86 4.76
N LEU A 19 16.67 11.01 4.43
CA LEU A 19 17.00 10.71 3.03
C LEU A 19 15.84 9.97 2.33
N ILE A 20 15.22 9.02 3.02
CA ILE A 20 14.04 8.29 2.52
C ILE A 20 12.86 9.23 2.31
N ASP A 21 12.57 10.12 3.28
CA ASP A 21 11.50 11.10 3.16
C ASP A 21 11.73 12.08 2.01
N ALA A 22 12.97 12.57 1.83
CA ALA A 22 13.33 13.43 0.71
C ALA A 22 13.18 12.71 -0.64
N ALA A 23 13.59 11.45 -0.73
CA ALA A 23 13.43 10.65 -1.93
C ALA A 23 11.94 10.42 -2.25
N LEU A 24 11.11 10.11 -1.24
CA LEU A 24 9.67 9.96 -1.38
C LEU A 24 9.04 11.22 -1.98
N GLN A 25 9.38 12.40 -1.46
CA GLN A 25 8.88 13.68 -1.97
C GLN A 25 9.33 13.94 -3.42
N LEU A 26 10.60 13.76 -3.72
CA LEU A 26 11.13 14.01 -5.06
C LEU A 26 10.58 13.02 -6.10
N PHE A 27 10.48 11.75 -5.75
CA PHE A 27 9.94 10.75 -6.68
C PHE A 27 8.44 10.95 -6.94
N SER A 28 7.68 11.42 -5.96
CA SER A 28 6.26 11.72 -6.14
C SER A 28 5.99 12.98 -6.98
N THR A 29 6.91 13.95 -6.98
CA THR A 29 6.70 15.26 -7.63
C THR A 29 7.44 15.42 -8.97
N SER A 30 8.67 14.91 -9.04
CA SER A 30 9.54 15.04 -10.19
C SER A 30 9.77 13.75 -10.96
N GLY A 31 9.32 12.64 -10.40
CA GLY A 31 9.55 11.28 -10.92
C GLY A 31 10.93 10.73 -10.59
N TYR A 32 11.05 9.41 -10.66
CA TYR A 32 12.29 8.70 -10.35
C TYR A 32 13.44 9.10 -11.28
N GLU A 33 13.20 9.17 -12.58
CA GLU A 33 14.26 9.39 -13.56
C GLU A 33 14.94 10.77 -13.40
N HIS A 34 14.16 11.82 -13.10
CA HIS A 34 14.66 13.19 -12.99
C HIS A 34 15.32 13.51 -11.65
N ALA A 35 14.91 12.81 -10.57
CA ALA A 35 15.51 13.01 -9.25
C ALA A 35 16.94 12.48 -9.21
N THR A 36 17.89 13.31 -8.77
CA THR A 36 19.29 12.93 -8.60
C THR A 36 19.66 12.66 -7.13
N VAL A 37 20.78 11.98 -6.91
CA VAL A 37 21.35 11.81 -5.56
C VAL A 37 21.67 13.16 -4.91
N ASP A 38 22.07 14.15 -5.71
CA ASP A 38 22.35 15.51 -5.23
C ASP A 38 21.08 16.19 -4.73
N ASP A 39 19.98 16.09 -5.51
CA ASP A 39 18.68 16.67 -5.12
C ASP A 39 18.16 16.04 -3.83
N ILE A 40 18.23 14.69 -3.72
CA ILE A 40 17.79 13.97 -2.51
C ILE A 40 18.64 14.39 -1.31
N SER A 41 19.96 14.47 -1.46
CA SER A 41 20.86 14.88 -0.38
C SER A 41 20.57 16.30 0.08
N GLN A 42 20.42 17.23 -0.85
CA GLN A 42 20.12 18.63 -0.58
C GLN A 42 18.75 18.79 0.10
N ALA A 43 17.71 18.13 -0.40
CA ALA A 43 16.38 18.17 0.18
C ALA A 43 16.35 17.60 1.60
N ALA A 44 17.15 16.56 1.88
CA ALA A 44 17.30 15.97 3.21
C ALA A 44 18.14 16.83 4.18
N GLY A 45 18.83 17.87 3.68
CA GLY A 45 19.73 18.71 4.46
C GLY A 45 21.10 18.04 4.77
N TYR A 46 21.55 17.15 3.88
CA TYR A 46 22.81 16.42 4.03
C TYR A 46 23.72 16.55 2.81
N SER A 47 24.96 16.14 2.96
CA SER A 47 25.91 16.05 1.87
C SER A 47 25.71 14.77 1.05
N LYS A 48 26.17 14.76 -0.21
CA LYS A 48 26.24 13.57 -1.06
C LYS A 48 27.05 12.43 -0.42
N GLY A 49 28.10 12.76 0.37
CA GLY A 49 28.86 11.78 1.15
C GLY A 49 28.01 11.08 2.21
N ALA A 50 27.10 11.82 2.86
CA ALA A 50 26.16 11.22 3.82
C ALA A 50 25.15 10.30 3.12
N TYR A 51 24.71 10.63 1.91
CA TYR A 51 23.87 9.73 1.11
C TYR A 51 24.59 8.41 0.84
N TYR A 52 25.79 8.45 0.27
CA TYR A 52 26.56 7.26 -0.11
C TYR A 52 27.00 6.42 1.10
N PHE A 53 26.98 6.98 2.29
CA PHE A 53 27.16 6.20 3.52
C PHE A 53 25.96 5.25 3.80
N HIS A 54 24.74 5.62 3.35
CA HIS A 54 23.50 4.87 3.59
C HIS A 54 23.00 4.08 2.39
N PHE A 55 23.21 4.59 1.17
CA PHE A 55 22.71 4.03 -0.09
C PHE A 55 23.79 4.13 -1.15
N SER A 56 24.14 3.01 -1.80
CA SER A 56 25.20 2.99 -2.80
C SER A 56 24.75 3.58 -4.14
N THR A 57 23.44 3.43 -4.45
CA THR A 57 22.84 3.87 -5.71
C THR A 57 21.49 4.54 -5.46
N LYS A 58 20.91 5.16 -6.51
CA LYS A 58 19.54 5.66 -6.48
C LYS A 58 18.53 4.51 -6.44
N ASP A 59 18.86 3.36 -7.02
CA ASP A 59 18.03 2.15 -6.95
C ASP A 59 17.91 1.62 -5.52
N ASP A 60 18.98 1.72 -4.71
CA ASP A 60 18.92 1.24 -3.31
C ASP A 60 17.88 2.00 -2.48
N ILE A 61 17.76 3.31 -2.65
CA ILE A 61 16.75 4.09 -1.92
C ILE A 61 15.35 3.87 -2.49
N LEU A 62 15.20 3.61 -3.80
CA LEU A 62 13.94 3.21 -4.40
C LEU A 62 13.46 1.86 -3.83
N LEU A 63 14.35 0.87 -3.74
CA LEU A 63 14.05 -0.44 -3.15
C LEU A 63 13.73 -0.34 -1.66
N GLU A 64 14.34 0.60 -0.96
CA GLU A 64 14.01 0.87 0.45
C GLU A 64 12.64 1.51 0.61
N LEU A 65 12.27 2.45 -0.25
CA LEU A 65 10.92 3.02 -0.30
C LEU A 65 9.88 1.93 -0.58
N LEU A 66 10.14 1.05 -1.54
CA LEU A 66 9.28 -0.10 -1.83
C LEU A 66 9.12 -1.00 -0.60
N ARG A 67 10.20 -1.27 0.14
CA ARG A 67 10.16 -2.06 1.38
C ARG A 67 9.29 -1.39 2.44
N VAL A 68 9.52 -0.10 2.71
CA VAL A 68 8.75 0.68 3.70
C VAL A 68 7.26 0.66 3.36
N TRP A 69 6.92 0.88 2.10
CA TRP A 69 5.54 0.88 1.64
C TRP A 69 4.89 -0.50 1.77
N THR A 70 5.56 -1.56 1.30
CA THR A 70 5.00 -2.93 1.34
C THR A 70 4.82 -3.44 2.76
N GLU A 71 5.78 -3.16 3.66
CA GLU A 71 5.65 -3.51 5.07
C GLU A 71 4.51 -2.74 5.75
N GLY A 72 4.39 -1.44 5.49
CA GLY A 72 3.30 -0.63 6.03
C GLY A 72 1.93 -1.15 5.60
N ARG A 73 1.75 -1.50 4.33
CA ARG A 73 0.49 -2.08 3.81
C ARG A 73 0.20 -3.45 4.42
N SER A 74 1.21 -4.28 4.61
CA SER A 74 1.06 -5.59 5.26
C SER A 74 0.60 -5.47 6.71
N VAL A 75 1.11 -4.49 7.46
CA VAL A 75 0.69 -4.21 8.83
C VAL A 75 -0.79 -3.77 8.87
N VAL A 76 -1.19 -2.86 7.98
CA VAL A 76 -2.57 -2.37 7.90
C VAL A 76 -3.55 -3.52 7.62
N LEU A 77 -3.23 -4.41 6.68
CA LEU A 77 -4.06 -5.59 6.39
C LEU A 77 -4.14 -6.56 7.58
N ALA A 78 -3.02 -6.80 8.26
CA ALA A 78 -2.99 -7.72 9.41
C ALA A 78 -3.83 -7.18 10.59
N GLN A 79 -3.75 -5.89 10.88
CA GLN A 79 -4.51 -5.26 11.97
C GLN A 79 -6.02 -5.34 11.75
N GLY A 80 -6.49 -5.16 10.51
CA GLY A 80 -7.91 -5.28 10.18
C GLY A 80 -8.47 -6.69 10.39
N ALA A 81 -7.63 -7.73 10.30
CA ALA A 81 -8.03 -9.13 10.51
C ALA A 81 -8.12 -9.54 11.99
N GLU A 82 -7.56 -8.76 12.92
CA GLU A 82 -7.45 -9.09 14.35
C GLU A 82 -8.51 -8.40 15.23
N THR A 83 -9.50 -7.73 14.66
CA THR A 83 -10.49 -6.99 15.43
C THR A 83 -11.58 -7.93 15.98
N ASP A 84 -12.00 -7.74 17.26
CA ASP A 84 -13.18 -8.36 17.87
C ASP A 84 -14.52 -7.84 17.27
N ALA A 85 -14.45 -7.12 16.16
CA ALA A 85 -15.58 -6.55 15.47
C ALA A 85 -16.41 -7.63 14.75
N ASN A 86 -17.66 -7.29 14.44
CA ASN A 86 -18.48 -8.07 13.52
C ASN A 86 -17.68 -8.34 12.21
N PRO A 87 -17.67 -9.58 11.69
CA PRO A 87 -16.87 -9.95 10.50
C PRO A 87 -17.11 -9.05 9.28
N ARG A 88 -18.33 -8.50 9.12
CA ARG A 88 -18.64 -7.53 8.06
C ARG A 88 -17.87 -6.22 8.27
N ASP A 89 -17.95 -5.65 9.46
CA ASP A 89 -17.34 -4.37 9.79
C ASP A 89 -15.81 -4.49 9.76
N ALA A 90 -15.27 -5.60 10.24
CA ALA A 90 -13.84 -5.93 10.18
C ALA A 90 -13.32 -5.97 8.72
N LEU A 91 -14.05 -6.62 7.80
CA LEU A 91 -13.72 -6.68 6.38
C LEU A 91 -13.75 -5.28 5.75
N HIS A 92 -14.84 -4.51 5.97
CA HIS A 92 -14.99 -3.17 5.43
C HIS A 92 -13.88 -2.23 5.92
N GLU A 93 -13.58 -2.24 7.22
CA GLU A 93 -12.53 -1.42 7.81
C GLU A 93 -11.14 -1.81 7.29
N SER A 94 -10.84 -3.11 7.24
CA SER A 94 -9.57 -3.61 6.71
C SER A 94 -9.33 -3.17 5.27
N LEU A 95 -10.32 -3.32 4.40
CA LEU A 95 -10.23 -2.91 3.01
C LEU A 95 -10.15 -1.38 2.85
N ALA A 96 -10.95 -0.62 3.60
CA ALA A 96 -10.93 0.85 3.56
C ALA A 96 -9.57 1.39 4.01
N ASN A 97 -8.99 0.84 5.07
CA ASN A 97 -7.66 1.20 5.56
C ASN A 97 -6.57 0.81 4.54
N PHE A 98 -6.67 -0.38 3.94
CA PHE A 98 -5.75 -0.80 2.89
C PHE A 98 -5.79 0.12 1.66
N MET A 99 -6.95 0.61 1.28
CA MET A 99 -7.14 1.53 0.15
C MET A 99 -6.83 3.00 0.48
N SER A 100 -6.66 3.35 1.76
CA SER A 100 -6.46 4.73 2.19
C SER A 100 -5.03 5.23 1.95
N TYR A 101 -4.92 6.46 1.46
CA TYR A 101 -3.68 7.22 1.33
C TYR A 101 -3.75 8.54 2.13
N ALA A 102 -4.70 8.66 3.07
CA ALA A 102 -4.95 9.91 3.79
C ALA A 102 -3.72 10.43 4.55
N ASP A 103 -2.99 9.52 5.21
CA ASP A 103 -1.80 9.86 6.00
C ASP A 103 -0.52 10.00 5.18
N ALA A 104 -0.56 9.64 3.88
CA ALA A 104 0.61 9.66 3.02
C ALA A 104 0.22 9.89 1.54
N PRO A 105 -0.29 11.08 1.20
CA PRO A 105 -0.88 11.39 -0.10
C PRO A 105 0.12 11.38 -1.26
N GLN A 106 1.42 11.35 -0.99
CA GLN A 106 2.48 11.25 -2.01
C GLN A 106 2.67 9.82 -2.55
N TRP A 107 2.21 8.78 -1.83
CA TRP A 107 2.43 7.39 -2.22
C TRP A 107 1.80 6.99 -3.57
N PRO A 108 0.61 7.44 -3.95
CA PRO A 108 0.06 7.09 -5.27
C PRO A 108 0.98 7.46 -6.43
N GLY A 109 1.63 8.63 -6.37
CA GLY A 109 2.63 9.02 -7.38
C GLY A 109 3.86 8.10 -7.41
N VAL A 110 4.37 7.73 -6.23
CA VAL A 110 5.53 6.81 -6.13
C VAL A 110 5.18 5.38 -6.55
N LEU A 111 3.92 4.95 -6.37
CA LEU A 111 3.46 3.66 -6.90
C LEU A 111 3.54 3.58 -8.41
N LEU A 112 3.20 4.65 -9.13
CA LEU A 112 3.37 4.71 -10.58
C LEU A 112 4.83 4.47 -10.98
N GLU A 113 5.77 5.04 -10.22
CA GLU A 113 7.20 4.82 -10.44
C GLU A 113 7.60 3.36 -10.17
N PHE A 114 7.08 2.74 -9.11
CA PHE A 114 7.37 1.33 -8.83
C PHE A 114 6.90 0.42 -9.97
N TRP A 115 5.69 0.61 -10.50
CA TRP A 115 5.19 -0.17 -11.64
C TRP A 115 6.03 0.09 -12.91
N ALA A 116 6.35 1.35 -13.19
CA ALA A 116 7.19 1.70 -14.33
C ALA A 116 8.59 1.06 -14.24
N GLN A 117 9.18 1.07 -13.04
CA GLN A 117 10.48 0.44 -12.81
C GLN A 117 10.40 -1.09 -12.80
N ALA A 118 9.34 -1.69 -12.27
CA ALA A 118 9.17 -3.15 -12.24
C ALA A 118 9.20 -3.79 -13.66
N VAL A 119 8.75 -3.06 -14.67
CA VAL A 119 8.82 -3.52 -16.08
C VAL A 119 10.26 -3.61 -16.60
N ARG A 120 11.20 -2.85 -16.03
CA ARG A 120 12.57 -2.70 -16.51
C ARG A 120 13.63 -3.24 -15.54
N ASN A 121 13.34 -3.27 -14.25
CA ASN A 121 14.27 -3.66 -13.19
C ASN A 121 13.79 -4.96 -12.52
N PRO A 122 14.50 -6.11 -12.76
CA PRO A 122 14.11 -7.41 -12.23
C PRO A 122 14.04 -7.47 -10.70
N GLU A 123 14.87 -6.70 -9.97
CA GLU A 123 14.85 -6.69 -8.50
C GLU A 123 13.61 -5.97 -7.97
N VAL A 124 13.22 -4.84 -8.58
CA VAL A 124 11.97 -4.15 -8.26
C VAL A 124 10.76 -5.04 -8.56
N SER A 125 10.76 -5.68 -9.75
CA SER A 125 9.72 -6.64 -10.17
C SER A 125 9.55 -7.76 -9.16
N LYS A 126 10.65 -8.39 -8.77
CA LYS A 126 10.65 -9.50 -7.79
C LYS A 126 10.06 -9.08 -6.45
N ARG A 127 10.50 -7.94 -5.90
CA ARG A 127 10.01 -7.44 -4.59
C ARG A 127 8.54 -7.07 -4.66
N LEU A 128 8.12 -6.38 -5.72
CA LEU A 128 6.72 -6.01 -5.92
C LEU A 128 5.83 -7.26 -6.05
N THR A 129 6.24 -8.24 -6.84
CA THR A 129 5.52 -9.52 -6.98
C THR A 129 5.38 -10.26 -5.66
N GLN A 130 6.43 -10.28 -4.83
CA GLN A 130 6.37 -10.89 -3.50
C GLN A 130 5.39 -10.18 -2.58
N ALA A 131 5.35 -8.83 -2.60
CA ALA A 131 4.40 -8.05 -1.83
C ALA A 131 2.96 -8.35 -2.26
N TYR A 132 2.67 -8.33 -3.56
CA TYR A 132 1.36 -8.67 -4.11
C TYR A 132 0.91 -10.09 -3.73
N ALA A 133 1.81 -11.06 -3.78
CA ALA A 133 1.51 -12.44 -3.36
C ALA A 133 1.12 -12.50 -1.87
N SER A 134 1.84 -11.78 -1.01
CA SER A 134 1.54 -11.69 0.42
C SER A 134 0.17 -11.04 0.68
N TRP A 135 -0.11 -9.90 0.06
CA TRP A 135 -1.38 -9.20 0.21
C TRP A 135 -2.55 -10.00 -0.34
N ARG A 136 -2.38 -10.65 -1.51
CA ARG A 136 -3.39 -11.56 -2.07
C ARG A 136 -3.75 -12.65 -1.09
N LYS A 137 -2.73 -13.28 -0.46
CA LYS A 137 -2.98 -14.31 0.55
C LYS A 137 -3.79 -13.78 1.72
N THR A 138 -3.38 -12.67 2.32
CA THR A 138 -4.09 -12.06 3.46
C THR A 138 -5.52 -11.70 3.09
N LEU A 139 -5.74 -11.06 1.94
CA LEU A 139 -7.09 -10.72 1.46
C LEU A 139 -7.93 -11.98 1.19
N THR A 140 -7.36 -13.02 0.59
CA THR A 140 -8.05 -14.30 0.37
C THR A 140 -8.53 -14.88 1.72
N ASP A 141 -7.66 -14.92 2.73
CA ASP A 141 -8.00 -15.43 4.05
C ASP A 141 -9.11 -14.57 4.71
N THR A 142 -9.04 -13.24 4.56
CA THR A 142 -10.06 -12.31 5.07
C THR A 142 -11.42 -12.51 4.39
N PHE A 143 -11.45 -12.62 3.06
CA PHE A 143 -12.67 -12.89 2.30
C PHE A 143 -13.27 -14.27 2.64
N ALA A 144 -12.44 -15.30 2.76
CA ALA A 144 -12.89 -16.65 3.13
C ALA A 144 -13.49 -16.66 4.54
N THR A 145 -12.93 -15.92 5.48
CA THR A 145 -13.46 -15.78 6.85
C THR A 145 -14.83 -15.09 6.83
N ALA A 146 -14.98 -13.99 6.11
CA ALA A 146 -16.24 -13.26 5.97
C ALA A 146 -17.33 -14.12 5.29
N ALA A 147 -16.98 -14.87 4.26
CA ALA A 147 -17.91 -15.80 3.60
C ALA A 147 -18.34 -16.94 4.53
N SER A 148 -17.41 -17.53 5.29
CA SER A 148 -17.69 -18.56 6.27
C SER A 148 -18.59 -18.08 7.41
N ALA A 149 -18.53 -16.79 7.75
CA ALA A 149 -19.40 -16.13 8.72
C ALA A 149 -20.79 -15.74 8.13
N GLY A 150 -21.04 -16.02 6.85
CA GLY A 150 -22.30 -15.71 6.18
C GLY A 150 -22.49 -14.23 5.81
N VAL A 151 -21.43 -13.42 5.87
CA VAL A 151 -21.46 -12.00 5.54
C VAL A 151 -21.70 -11.79 4.04
N MET A 152 -21.15 -12.68 3.22
CA MET A 152 -21.23 -12.59 1.75
C MET A 152 -21.21 -13.97 1.11
N GLN A 153 -21.58 -13.99 -0.18
CA GLN A 153 -21.41 -15.17 -1.02
C GLN A 153 -20.30 -14.94 -2.03
N LEU A 154 -19.37 -15.86 -2.09
CA LEU A 154 -18.24 -15.85 -3.00
C LEU A 154 -18.19 -17.16 -3.79
N GLN A 155 -17.95 -17.06 -5.10
CA GLN A 155 -17.55 -18.22 -5.90
C GLN A 155 -16.09 -18.59 -5.62
N SER A 156 -15.24 -17.60 -5.35
CA SER A 156 -13.82 -17.75 -5.07
C SER A 156 -13.32 -16.57 -4.23
N ALA A 157 -12.78 -16.85 -3.05
CA ALA A 157 -12.13 -15.84 -2.22
C ALA A 157 -10.84 -15.31 -2.87
N GLU A 158 -10.15 -16.14 -3.67
CA GLU A 158 -8.96 -15.74 -4.43
C GLU A 158 -9.29 -14.71 -5.50
N ASP A 159 -10.42 -14.88 -6.23
CA ASP A 159 -10.87 -13.94 -7.24
C ASP A 159 -11.31 -12.63 -6.60
N ALA A 160 -12.01 -12.67 -5.46
CA ALA A 160 -12.39 -11.49 -4.71
C ALA A 160 -11.14 -10.70 -4.25
N ALA A 161 -10.10 -11.39 -3.75
CA ALA A 161 -8.83 -10.76 -3.40
C ALA A 161 -8.12 -10.14 -4.62
N ALA A 162 -8.16 -10.82 -5.78
CA ALA A 162 -7.58 -10.27 -7.00
C ALA A 162 -8.30 -8.98 -7.47
N VAL A 163 -9.63 -8.96 -7.39
CA VAL A 163 -10.45 -7.78 -7.73
C VAL A 163 -10.17 -6.64 -6.75
N ALA A 164 -10.07 -6.92 -5.44
CA ALA A 164 -9.75 -5.91 -4.43
C ALA A 164 -8.37 -5.27 -4.67
N LEU A 165 -7.36 -6.06 -5.04
CA LEU A 165 -6.04 -5.54 -5.40
C LEU A 165 -6.09 -4.69 -6.67
N ALA A 166 -6.81 -5.14 -7.70
CA ALA A 166 -6.96 -4.36 -8.94
C ALA A 166 -7.71 -3.05 -8.69
N ALA A 167 -8.72 -3.05 -7.81
CA ALA A 167 -9.43 -1.84 -7.40
C ALA A 167 -8.51 -0.87 -6.63
N HIS A 168 -7.69 -1.38 -5.71
CA HIS A 168 -6.67 -0.60 -5.00
C HIS A 168 -5.70 0.08 -5.98
N ASP A 169 -5.15 -0.68 -6.94
CA ASP A 169 -4.19 -0.15 -7.90
C ASP A 169 -4.84 0.89 -8.82
N GLY A 170 -6.04 0.62 -9.33
CA GLY A 170 -6.80 1.56 -10.13
C GLY A 170 -7.16 2.84 -9.37
N TYR A 171 -7.50 2.72 -8.09
CA TYR A 171 -7.76 3.86 -7.22
C TYR A 171 -6.50 4.70 -6.99
N ALA A 172 -5.35 4.07 -6.74
CA ALA A 172 -4.07 4.77 -6.61
C ALA A 172 -3.72 5.58 -7.88
N VAL A 173 -3.92 4.99 -9.06
CA VAL A 173 -3.72 5.69 -10.35
C VAL A 173 -4.62 6.93 -10.44
N GLN A 174 -5.91 6.79 -10.11
CA GLN A 174 -6.86 7.91 -10.18
C GLN A 174 -6.49 9.05 -9.22
N ILE A 175 -6.02 8.73 -8.02
CA ILE A 175 -5.51 9.75 -7.07
C ILE A 175 -4.27 10.44 -7.65
N ALA A 176 -3.31 9.66 -8.17
CA ALA A 176 -2.04 10.20 -8.66
C ALA A 176 -2.21 11.17 -9.84
N ILE A 177 -3.15 10.89 -10.76
CA ILE A 177 -3.40 11.73 -11.94
C ILE A 177 -4.43 12.86 -11.71
N GLY A 178 -5.02 12.90 -10.51
CA GLY A 178 -6.14 13.79 -10.25
C GLY A 178 -7.42 13.31 -10.95
N SER A 179 -8.37 12.77 -10.21
CA SER A 179 -9.56 12.12 -10.76
C SER A 179 -10.30 13.00 -11.79
N PRO A 180 -10.31 12.63 -13.08
CA PRO A 180 -11.00 13.43 -14.09
C PRO A 180 -12.51 13.31 -13.92
N GLY A 181 -13.19 14.44 -13.76
CA GLY A 181 -14.65 14.51 -13.89
C GLY A 181 -15.46 14.46 -12.59
N GLY A 182 -14.88 14.70 -11.43
CA GLY A 182 -15.68 14.81 -10.21
C GLY A 182 -14.97 14.45 -8.93
N LYS A 183 -15.73 14.34 -7.85
CA LYS A 183 -15.27 13.87 -6.54
C LYS A 183 -14.75 12.43 -6.66
N ALA A 184 -13.48 12.21 -6.34
CA ALA A 184 -12.96 10.85 -6.16
C ALA A 184 -13.78 10.13 -5.07
N MET A 185 -14.07 8.85 -5.29
CA MET A 185 -14.66 8.02 -4.24
C MET A 185 -13.73 7.99 -3.03
N THR A 186 -14.29 8.02 -1.83
CA THR A 186 -13.52 7.70 -0.63
C THR A 186 -13.19 6.21 -0.60
N PRO A 187 -12.16 5.77 0.16
CA PRO A 187 -11.90 4.35 0.36
C PRO A 187 -13.14 3.57 0.83
N ALA A 188 -13.93 4.13 1.75
CA ALA A 188 -15.14 3.50 2.24
C ALA A 188 -16.24 3.37 1.15
N GLU A 189 -16.46 4.41 0.35
CA GLU A 189 -17.40 4.36 -0.79
C GLU A 189 -16.97 3.32 -1.84
N LEU A 190 -15.66 3.19 -2.09
CA LEU A 190 -15.13 2.20 -3.02
C LEU A 190 -15.34 0.77 -2.48
N VAL A 191 -15.06 0.55 -1.19
CA VAL A 191 -15.27 -0.75 -0.53
C VAL A 191 -16.74 -1.12 -0.53
N GLU A 192 -17.64 -0.19 -0.19
CA GLU A 192 -19.08 -0.44 -0.22
C GLU A 192 -19.56 -0.82 -1.64
N ALA A 193 -19.13 -0.09 -2.65
CA ALA A 193 -19.47 -0.40 -4.05
C ALA A 193 -18.93 -1.78 -4.50
N LEU A 194 -17.79 -2.20 -3.99
CA LEU A 194 -17.17 -3.49 -4.29
C LEU A 194 -17.91 -4.65 -3.61
N LEU A 195 -18.32 -4.48 -2.35
CA LEU A 195 -18.85 -5.55 -1.51
C LEU A 195 -20.37 -5.67 -1.56
N ALA A 196 -21.12 -4.59 -1.78
CA ALA A 196 -22.57 -4.59 -1.76
C ALA A 196 -23.24 -5.68 -2.66
N PRO A 197 -22.77 -5.95 -3.89
CA PRO A 197 -23.31 -7.03 -4.70
C PRO A 197 -23.11 -8.43 -4.10
N LEU A 198 -21.97 -8.66 -3.44
CA LEU A 198 -21.60 -9.95 -2.82
C LEU A 198 -22.42 -10.19 -1.55
N GLU A 199 -22.66 -9.15 -0.76
CA GLU A 199 -23.48 -9.18 0.45
C GLU A 199 -24.97 -9.37 0.11
N ALA A 200 -25.47 -8.70 -0.95
CA ALA A 200 -26.86 -8.85 -1.40
C ALA A 200 -27.17 -10.28 -1.86
N ALA A 201 -26.23 -10.96 -2.50
CA ALA A 201 -26.37 -12.36 -2.89
C ALA A 201 -26.58 -13.28 -1.68
N ALA A 202 -25.81 -13.12 -0.61
CA ALA A 202 -25.96 -13.90 0.64
C ALA A 202 -27.34 -13.74 1.28
N THR A 203 -27.88 -12.52 1.31
CA THR A 203 -29.20 -12.25 1.90
C THR A 203 -30.37 -12.80 1.07
N SER A 204 -30.23 -12.90 -0.24
CA SER A 204 -31.25 -13.43 -1.13
C SER A 204 -31.40 -14.95 -1.00
N GLU A 205 -30.33 -15.69 -0.90
CA GLU A 205 -30.36 -17.16 -0.71
C GLU A 205 -30.80 -17.55 0.71
N GLY A 206 -30.38 -16.79 1.72
CA GLY A 206 -30.87 -16.99 3.09
C GLY A 206 -32.39 -16.89 3.19
N ARG A 207 -33.03 -15.96 2.45
CA ARG A 207 -34.51 -15.85 2.36
C ARG A 207 -35.16 -17.00 1.60
N GLN A 208 -34.52 -17.50 0.54
CA GLN A 208 -35.04 -18.65 -0.23
C GLN A 208 -34.90 -19.95 0.55
N ALA A 209 -33.84 -20.12 1.33
CA ALA A 209 -33.67 -21.29 2.21
C ALA A 209 -34.66 -21.31 3.38
N ALA A 210 -35.01 -20.16 3.95
CA ALA A 210 -35.99 -20.03 5.01
C ALA A 210 -37.47 -20.19 4.55
N ALA A 211 -37.71 -20.10 3.24
CA ALA A 211 -39.04 -20.24 2.64
C ALA A 211 -39.33 -21.65 2.12
N ARG A 212 -38.41 -22.60 2.28
CA ARG A 212 -38.54 -24.02 1.97
C ARG A 212 -38.68 -24.85 3.24
#